data_62e7abed23c817e046f5adb779816e82
#
_entry.id   62e7abed23c817e046f5adb779816e82
#
_cell.length_a   1.000
_cell.length_b   1.000
_cell.length_c   1.000
_cell.angle_alpha   90.00
_cell.angle_beta   90.00
_cell.angle_gamma   90.00
#
_symmetry.space_group_name_H-M   'P 1'
#
loop_
_entity.id
_entity.type
_entity.pdbx_description
1 polymer ?
#
loop_
_entity_poly.entity_id
_entity_poly.type
_entity_poly.pdbx_seq_one_letter_code
_entity_poly.pdbx_strand_id
1 'polypeptide(L)'
;LGLNTKFAEVTNFKLSGELTWDWGNFESSKYSYGPSSPDFILKDLYIDFYPIDEVWLRFGNQIIARGESNLLISSDIANPRDLSTIGLQDLDDIRLNIPSILAGYNIGSLKQEVIVFLDEKRNKVARSGTAFDPAAAFLGASIVTNISPAQHNISYALRNKMLLSGLELDLSLGEYNNKQLSTLSSSASGNVTTLVTQQDRILFVGLNGTIALSDFVLKFD
;
A
#
# COMPACT_ATOMS: atom_id res chain seq x y z
N LEU A 1 18.00 4.61 -2.03
CA LEU A 1 18.72 4.62 -3.32
C LEU A 1 17.73 4.46 -4.47
N GLY A 2 17.85 5.24 -5.52
CA GLY A 2 16.98 5.16 -6.69
C GLY A 2 17.77 5.40 -7.97
N LEU A 3 17.39 4.67 -9.02
CA LEU A 3 17.84 4.87 -10.39
C LEU A 3 16.61 5.20 -11.23
N ASN A 4 16.73 6.30 -11.97
CA ASN A 4 15.74 6.68 -12.98
C ASN A 4 16.50 6.92 -14.28
N THR A 5 16.16 6.17 -15.32
CA THR A 5 16.84 6.30 -16.61
C THR A 5 15.83 6.25 -17.75
N LYS A 6 16.10 7.02 -18.79
CA LYS A 6 15.32 7.10 -20.01
C LYS A 6 16.03 6.31 -21.10
N PHE A 7 15.41 5.24 -21.60
CA PHE A 7 16.00 4.40 -22.64
C PHE A 7 15.69 4.89 -24.07
N ALA A 8 14.55 5.56 -24.23
CA ALA A 8 14.12 6.15 -25.49
C ALA A 8 13.20 7.32 -25.19
N GLU A 9 12.83 8.08 -26.21
CA GLU A 9 11.89 9.21 -26.02
C GLU A 9 10.54 8.77 -25.42
N VAL A 10 10.14 7.52 -25.67
CA VAL A 10 8.85 6.94 -25.27
C VAL A 10 8.93 5.96 -24.09
N THR A 11 10.11 5.75 -23.48
CA THR A 11 10.27 4.74 -22.44
C THR A 11 11.12 5.25 -21.27
N ASN A 12 10.57 5.17 -20.05
CA ASN A 12 11.28 5.46 -18.81
C ASN A 12 11.34 4.21 -17.93
N PHE A 13 12.45 4.01 -17.24
CA PHE A 13 12.63 2.96 -16.26
C PHE A 13 12.87 3.58 -14.89
N LYS A 14 12.19 3.07 -13.87
CA LYS A 14 12.43 3.46 -12.47
C LYS A 14 12.73 2.24 -11.62
N LEU A 15 13.82 2.35 -10.86
CA LEU A 15 14.18 1.44 -9.79
C LEU A 15 14.44 2.25 -8.53
N SER A 16 13.74 1.98 -7.45
CA SER A 16 14.00 2.56 -6.15
C SER A 16 13.86 1.53 -5.04
N GLY A 17 14.67 1.66 -4.02
CA GLY A 17 14.67 0.79 -2.86
C GLY A 17 15.26 1.46 -1.65
N GLU A 18 14.96 0.90 -0.50
CA GLU A 18 15.41 1.34 0.81
C GLU A 18 16.24 0.23 1.44
N LEU A 19 17.41 0.60 1.97
CA LEU A 19 18.24 -0.28 2.77
C LEU A 19 18.20 0.23 4.21
N THR A 20 17.60 -0.55 5.09
CA THR A 20 17.58 -0.27 6.52
C THR A 20 18.59 -1.14 7.25
N TRP A 21 19.28 -0.56 8.20
CA TRP A 21 20.21 -1.27 9.06
C TRP A 21 19.87 -0.97 10.51
N ASP A 22 19.50 -1.99 11.24
CA ASP A 22 19.27 -1.88 12.67
C ASP A 22 20.61 -2.02 13.43
N TRP A 23 21.06 -0.94 14.08
CA TRP A 23 22.27 -0.90 14.89
C TRP A 23 22.03 -1.33 16.35
N GLY A 24 20.77 -1.55 16.73
CA GLY A 24 20.36 -1.76 18.10
C GLY A 24 20.29 -3.23 18.50
N ASN A 25 21.33 -3.77 19.12
CA ASN A 25 21.17 -4.93 20.00
C ASN A 25 20.62 -4.45 21.34
N PHE A 26 19.31 -4.26 21.42
CA PHE A 26 18.66 -4.13 22.73
C PHE A 26 18.36 -5.53 23.27
N GLU A 27 19.28 -6.09 24.02
CA GLU A 27 19.02 -7.22 24.87
C GLU A 27 18.13 -6.76 26.04
N SER A 28 16.83 -6.87 25.88
CA SER A 28 15.95 -6.95 27.02
C SER A 28 15.66 -8.43 27.29
N SER A 29 15.70 -8.83 28.55
CA SER A 29 15.41 -10.21 28.97
C SER A 29 14.00 -10.70 28.59
N LYS A 30 13.20 -9.83 28.01
CA LYS A 30 11.81 -10.08 27.62
C LYS A 30 11.60 -10.14 26.10
N TYR A 31 12.51 -9.56 25.29
CA TYR A 31 12.40 -9.51 23.86
C TYR A 31 13.75 -9.88 23.22
N SER A 32 13.78 -10.98 22.52
CA SER A 32 14.95 -11.36 21.73
C SER A 32 14.84 -10.69 20.36
N TYR A 33 15.61 -9.64 20.14
CA TYR A 33 15.86 -9.14 18.79
C TYR A 33 16.86 -10.10 18.14
N GLY A 34 16.48 -10.67 16.99
CA GLY A 34 17.43 -11.41 16.18
C GLY A 34 18.62 -10.54 15.77
N PRO A 35 19.71 -11.15 15.27
CA PRO A 35 20.91 -10.41 14.86
C PRO A 35 20.52 -9.31 13.89
N SER A 36 21.11 -8.12 14.07
CA SER A 36 20.95 -6.97 13.19
C SER A 36 21.33 -7.37 11.76
N SER A 37 20.36 -7.59 10.92
CA SER A 37 20.57 -7.85 9.50
C SER A 37 20.05 -6.68 8.69
N PRO A 38 20.79 -6.29 7.63
CA PRO A 38 20.26 -5.29 6.71
C PRO A 38 18.95 -5.82 6.10
N ASP A 39 17.92 -5.01 6.11
CA ASP A 39 16.66 -5.27 5.42
C ASP A 39 16.59 -4.41 4.16
N PHE A 40 16.36 -5.04 3.01
CA PHE A 40 16.21 -4.34 1.75
C PHE A 40 14.74 -4.36 1.34
N ILE A 41 14.16 -3.19 1.21
CA ILE A 41 12.79 -2.99 0.77
C ILE A 41 12.81 -2.41 -0.65
N LEU A 42 12.38 -3.19 -1.63
CA LEU A 42 12.12 -2.66 -2.97
C LEU A 42 10.91 -1.73 -2.88
N LYS A 43 11.04 -0.46 -3.27
CA LYS A 43 9.93 0.52 -3.30
C LYS A 43 9.28 0.54 -4.68
N ASP A 44 10.06 0.79 -5.73
CA ASP A 44 9.56 0.83 -7.11
C ASP A 44 10.48 0.02 -8.03
N LEU A 45 9.87 -0.70 -8.97
CA LEU A 45 10.54 -1.32 -10.10
C LEU A 45 9.54 -1.37 -11.25
N TYR A 46 9.52 -0.36 -12.10
CA TYR A 46 8.56 -0.28 -13.20
C TYR A 46 9.12 0.37 -14.46
N ILE A 47 8.42 0.13 -15.55
CA ILE A 47 8.66 0.74 -16.86
C ILE A 47 7.43 1.53 -17.26
N ASP A 48 7.64 2.78 -17.65
CA ASP A 48 6.65 3.63 -18.33
C ASP A 48 6.86 3.57 -19.84
N PHE A 49 5.77 3.44 -20.56
CA PHE A 49 5.74 3.46 -22.01
C PHE A 49 4.68 4.44 -22.49
N TYR A 50 5.05 5.32 -23.40
CA TYR A 50 4.22 6.38 -23.98
C TYR A 50 4.05 6.15 -25.48
N PRO A 51 3.07 5.34 -25.92
CA PRO A 51 2.88 5.05 -27.35
C PRO A 51 2.48 6.28 -28.17
N ILE A 52 1.72 7.18 -27.56
CA ILE A 52 1.36 8.52 -28.09
C ILE A 52 1.29 9.49 -26.91
N ASP A 53 1.26 10.79 -27.17
CA ASP A 53 1.32 11.83 -26.14
C ASP A 53 0.18 11.76 -25.11
N GLU A 54 -1.01 11.31 -25.53
CA GLU A 54 -2.19 11.22 -24.67
C GLU A 54 -2.25 9.91 -23.89
N VAL A 55 -1.55 8.84 -24.33
CA VAL A 55 -1.62 7.50 -23.73
C VAL A 55 -0.32 7.13 -23.05
N TRP A 56 -0.43 6.62 -21.86
CA TRP A 56 0.70 6.05 -21.14
C TRP A 56 0.34 4.72 -20.50
N LEU A 57 1.33 3.86 -20.43
CA LEU A 57 1.24 2.55 -19.81
C LEU A 57 2.37 2.41 -18.81
N ARG A 58 2.10 1.77 -17.67
CA ARG A 58 3.10 1.43 -16.66
C ARG A 58 2.95 -0.02 -16.22
N PHE A 59 4.08 -0.71 -16.16
CA PHE A 59 4.14 -2.10 -15.77
C PHE A 59 5.20 -2.29 -14.71
N GLY A 60 4.88 -2.98 -13.63
CA GLY A 60 5.86 -3.38 -12.61
C GLY A 60 5.38 -3.24 -11.20
N ASN A 61 6.33 -3.35 -10.27
CA ASN A 61 6.10 -3.11 -8.85
C ASN A 61 6.13 -1.62 -8.57
N GLN A 62 5.07 -1.10 -7.97
CA GLN A 62 4.95 0.33 -7.73
C GLN A 62 4.09 0.63 -6.51
N ILE A 63 4.30 1.80 -5.93
CA ILE A 63 3.43 2.38 -4.92
C ILE A 63 2.43 3.28 -5.63
N ILE A 64 1.14 3.01 -5.44
CA ILE A 64 0.03 3.77 -6.03
C ILE A 64 -0.62 4.58 -4.91
N ALA A 65 -0.01 5.71 -4.57
CA ALA A 65 -0.56 6.62 -3.57
C ALA A 65 -1.83 7.30 -4.08
N ARG A 66 -2.84 7.40 -3.23
CA ARG A 66 -4.11 8.08 -3.48
C ARG A 66 -4.50 8.93 -2.28
N GLY A 67 -5.37 9.90 -2.52
CA GLY A 67 -5.82 10.84 -1.51
C GLY A 67 -5.04 12.15 -1.54
N GLU A 68 -5.76 13.23 -1.30
CA GLU A 68 -5.21 14.59 -1.26
C GLU A 68 -5.03 15.08 0.18
N SER A 69 -5.70 14.42 1.14
CA SER A 69 -5.59 14.77 2.55
C SER A 69 -4.33 14.17 3.18
N ASN A 70 -3.59 14.98 3.90
CA ASN A 70 -2.42 14.54 4.67
C ASN A 70 -2.78 13.97 6.04
N LEU A 71 -4.02 14.20 6.51
CA LEU A 71 -4.47 13.82 7.85
C LEU A 71 -5.34 12.56 7.86
N LEU A 72 -6.21 12.42 6.85
CA LEU A 72 -7.13 11.29 6.72
C LEU A 72 -6.97 10.72 5.31
N ILE A 73 -6.20 9.67 5.19
CA ILE A 73 -5.97 9.00 3.91
C ILE A 73 -6.97 7.84 3.78
N SER A 74 -8.25 8.18 3.67
CA SER A 74 -9.32 7.18 3.56
C SER A 74 -9.35 6.48 2.21
N SER A 75 -8.89 7.15 1.16
CA SER A 75 -8.85 6.64 -0.20
C SER A 75 -7.59 5.83 -0.56
N ASP A 76 -6.57 5.81 0.32
CA ASP A 76 -5.32 5.05 0.10
C ASP A 76 -5.44 3.59 0.55
N ILE A 77 -6.27 2.83 -0.13
CA ILE A 77 -6.54 1.41 0.16
C ILE A 77 -5.84 0.45 -0.80
N ALA A 78 -5.19 0.96 -1.83
CA ALA A 78 -4.61 0.15 -2.89
C ALA A 78 -3.36 -0.61 -2.42
N ASN A 79 -2.46 0.07 -1.70
CA ASN A 79 -1.19 -0.50 -1.28
C ASN A 79 -1.30 -1.21 0.07
N PRO A 80 -0.63 -2.35 0.25
CA PRO A 80 -0.39 -2.89 1.59
C PRO A 80 0.56 -1.97 2.35
N ARG A 81 0.53 -2.06 3.67
CA ARG A 81 1.35 -1.24 4.58
C ARG A 81 2.26 -2.09 5.45
N ASP A 82 3.44 -1.60 5.73
CA ASP A 82 4.32 -2.16 6.76
C ASP A 82 3.90 -1.59 8.13
N LEU A 83 3.18 -2.38 8.87
CA LEU A 83 2.72 -2.06 10.22
C LEU A 83 3.60 -2.70 11.29
N SER A 84 4.78 -3.21 10.93
CA SER A 84 5.67 -3.90 11.86
C SER A 84 6.32 -2.97 12.90
N THR A 85 6.37 -1.67 12.60
CA THR A 85 6.94 -0.62 13.47
C THR A 85 6.01 0.59 13.55
N ILE A 86 4.73 0.35 13.85
CA ILE A 86 3.69 1.40 13.92
C ILE A 86 4.15 2.57 14.79
N GLY A 87 4.01 3.78 14.25
CA GLY A 87 4.29 5.02 14.95
C GLY A 87 5.74 5.50 14.90
N LEU A 88 6.65 4.74 14.29
CA LEU A 88 8.06 5.13 14.10
C LEU A 88 8.38 5.62 12.68
N GLN A 89 7.48 5.46 11.75
CA GLN A 89 7.67 5.83 10.34
C GLN A 89 6.58 6.77 9.87
N ASP A 90 6.90 7.59 8.88
CA ASP A 90 5.92 8.42 8.20
C ASP A 90 4.93 7.57 7.39
N LEU A 91 3.71 8.08 7.22
CA LEU A 91 2.65 7.38 6.49
C LEU A 91 3.04 7.04 5.03
N ASP A 92 3.88 7.87 4.43
CA ASP A 92 4.37 7.63 3.06
C ASP A 92 5.37 6.48 3.00
N ASP A 93 6.17 6.31 4.05
CA ASP A 93 7.23 5.30 4.11
C ASP A 93 6.70 3.90 4.41
N ILE A 94 5.55 3.78 5.08
CA ILE A 94 4.96 2.48 5.40
C ILE A 94 4.28 1.79 4.21
N ARG A 95 4.08 2.47 3.09
CA ARG A 95 3.48 1.84 1.90
C ARG A 95 4.41 0.80 1.29
N LEU A 96 3.87 -0.36 1.00
CA LEU A 96 4.55 -1.42 0.27
C LEU A 96 4.13 -1.41 -1.20
N ASN A 97 5.05 -1.75 -2.07
CA ASN A 97 4.77 -1.86 -3.49
C ASN A 97 3.85 -3.04 -3.82
N ILE A 98 3.18 -2.94 -4.96
CA ILE A 98 2.34 -4.00 -5.50
C ILE A 98 2.59 -4.14 -7.00
N PRO A 99 2.75 -5.37 -7.54
CA PRO A 99 2.83 -5.59 -8.97
C PRO A 99 1.52 -5.19 -9.62
N SER A 100 1.59 -4.30 -10.59
CA SER A 100 0.40 -3.74 -11.23
C SER A 100 0.67 -3.26 -12.65
N ILE A 101 -0.43 -3.14 -13.39
CA ILE A 101 -0.48 -2.54 -14.72
C ILE A 101 -1.36 -1.32 -14.62
N LEU A 102 -0.85 -0.18 -15.08
CA LEU A 102 -1.62 1.04 -15.25
C LEU A 102 -1.70 1.39 -16.73
N ALA A 103 -2.88 1.78 -17.16
CA ALA A 103 -3.10 2.39 -18.45
C ALA A 103 -3.80 3.74 -18.23
N GLY A 104 -3.23 4.80 -18.76
CA GLY A 104 -3.75 6.14 -18.61
C GLY A 104 -3.98 6.83 -19.94
N TYR A 105 -4.99 7.70 -19.97
CA TYR A 105 -5.36 8.52 -21.10
C TYR A 105 -5.65 9.94 -20.65
N ASN A 106 -5.03 10.92 -21.31
CA ASN A 106 -5.15 12.34 -21.01
C ASN A 106 -5.88 13.06 -22.15
N ILE A 107 -7.00 13.71 -21.85
CA ILE A 107 -7.72 14.58 -22.81
C ILE A 107 -7.96 15.94 -22.17
N GLY A 108 -7.22 16.94 -22.59
CA GLY A 108 -7.34 18.28 -22.04
C GLY A 108 -7.21 18.30 -20.52
N SER A 109 -8.29 18.61 -19.81
CA SER A 109 -8.33 18.67 -18.35
C SER A 109 -8.68 17.33 -17.68
N LEU A 110 -8.99 16.30 -18.44
CA LEU A 110 -9.39 14.99 -17.93
C LEU A 110 -8.25 13.99 -18.04
N LYS A 111 -7.93 13.31 -16.97
CA LYS A 111 -7.03 12.17 -16.92
C LYS A 111 -7.80 10.95 -16.45
N GLN A 112 -7.80 9.89 -17.25
CA GLN A 112 -8.40 8.61 -16.92
C GLN A 112 -7.32 7.56 -16.72
N GLU A 113 -7.47 6.72 -15.70
CA GLU A 113 -6.53 5.64 -15.39
C GLU A 113 -7.31 4.37 -15.09
N VAL A 114 -6.90 3.28 -15.73
CA VAL A 114 -7.29 1.92 -15.37
C VAL A 114 -6.11 1.24 -14.71
N ILE A 115 -6.35 0.60 -13.57
CA ILE A 115 -5.32 -0.05 -12.78
C ILE A 115 -5.73 -1.49 -12.55
N VAL A 116 -4.82 -2.41 -12.82
CA VAL A 116 -4.97 -3.83 -12.53
C VAL A 116 -3.85 -4.25 -11.58
N PHE A 117 -4.21 -4.71 -10.40
CA PHE A 117 -3.28 -5.25 -9.40
C PHE A 117 -3.14 -6.76 -9.62
N LEU A 118 -1.91 -7.22 -9.83
CA LEU A 118 -1.60 -8.60 -10.21
C LEU A 118 -1.31 -9.51 -9.02
N ASP A 119 -1.16 -8.92 -7.84
CA ASP A 119 -0.89 -9.63 -6.60
C ASP A 119 -1.65 -8.96 -5.45
N GLU A 120 -2.10 -9.77 -4.52
CA GLU A 120 -2.90 -9.33 -3.37
C GLU A 120 -2.13 -9.43 -2.06
N LYS A 121 -1.03 -8.69 -2.00
CA LYS A 121 -0.24 -8.56 -0.77
C LYS A 121 -1.10 -8.01 0.37
N ARG A 122 -0.86 -8.54 1.56
CA ARG A 122 -1.46 -8.09 2.81
C ARG A 122 -0.55 -7.09 3.53
N ASN A 123 -1.12 -6.39 4.48
CA ASN A 123 -0.31 -5.59 5.41
C ASN A 123 0.70 -6.50 6.13
N LYS A 124 1.94 -6.03 6.22
CA LYS A 124 2.97 -6.66 7.01
C LYS A 124 2.78 -6.22 8.48
N VAL A 125 2.63 -7.17 9.37
CA VAL A 125 2.50 -6.93 10.81
C VAL A 125 3.78 -7.33 11.53
N ALA A 126 3.97 -6.83 12.74
CA ALA A 126 5.12 -7.19 13.57
C ALA A 126 5.16 -8.70 13.83
N ARG A 127 6.37 -9.25 13.83
CA ARG A 127 6.59 -10.67 14.11
C ARG A 127 6.32 -10.95 15.58
N SER A 128 5.87 -12.18 15.87
CA SER A 128 5.71 -12.64 17.24
C SER A 128 7.04 -12.58 18.00
N GLY A 129 6.96 -12.09 19.24
CA GLY A 129 8.11 -11.91 20.12
C GLY A 129 8.89 -10.62 19.92
N THR A 130 8.46 -9.71 19.00
CA THR A 130 9.02 -8.37 18.87
C THR A 130 8.32 -7.36 19.79
N ALA A 131 8.90 -6.18 19.98
CA ALA A 131 8.32 -5.12 20.81
C ALA A 131 6.94 -4.65 20.36
N PHE A 132 6.63 -4.78 19.07
CA PHE A 132 5.36 -4.38 18.46
C PHE A 132 4.44 -5.56 18.17
N ASP A 133 4.75 -6.75 18.72
CA ASP A 133 3.90 -7.94 18.55
C ASP A 133 2.49 -7.67 19.09
N PRO A 134 1.46 -7.69 18.25
CA PRO A 134 0.09 -7.47 18.69
C PRO A 134 -0.40 -8.57 19.65
N ALA A 135 0.21 -9.75 19.60
CA ALA A 135 -0.09 -10.86 20.52
C ALA A 135 0.57 -10.69 21.89
N ALA A 136 1.54 -9.79 22.05
CA ALA A 136 2.24 -9.56 23.33
C ALA A 136 1.29 -9.08 24.44
N ALA A 137 0.16 -8.47 24.10
CA ALA A 137 -0.89 -8.08 25.05
C ALA A 137 -1.63 -9.29 25.67
N PHE A 138 -1.57 -10.46 25.01
CA PHE A 138 -2.21 -11.70 25.47
C PHE A 138 -1.18 -12.59 26.17
N LEU A 139 -0.70 -12.14 27.32
CA LEU A 139 0.33 -12.81 28.11
C LEU A 139 -0.01 -14.29 28.39
N GLY A 140 0.81 -15.19 27.85
CA GLY A 140 0.71 -16.63 28.09
C GLY A 140 -0.19 -17.41 27.14
N ALA A 141 -0.82 -16.76 26.16
CA ALA A 141 -1.56 -17.44 25.10
C ALA A 141 -0.75 -17.51 23.79
N SER A 142 -0.74 -18.66 23.16
CA SER A 142 -0.23 -18.82 21.80
C SER A 142 -1.36 -18.57 20.79
N ILE A 143 -1.17 -17.61 19.90
CA ILE A 143 -2.13 -17.34 18.83
C ILE A 143 -1.62 -18.00 17.54
N VAL A 144 -2.39 -18.93 17.01
CA VAL A 144 -2.16 -19.58 15.72
C VAL A 144 -3.14 -19.01 14.70
N THR A 145 -2.65 -18.41 13.63
CA THR A 145 -3.50 -17.85 12.59
C THR A 145 -3.48 -18.74 11.36
N ASN A 146 -4.61 -19.32 11.03
CA ASN A 146 -4.83 -20.06 9.79
C ASN A 146 -5.48 -19.12 8.77
N ILE A 147 -4.81 -18.89 7.66
CA ILE A 147 -5.25 -17.95 6.64
C ILE A 147 -5.87 -18.73 5.49
N SER A 148 -7.15 -18.49 5.23
CA SER A 148 -7.82 -19.02 4.05
C SER A 148 -7.25 -18.36 2.79
N PRO A 149 -7.10 -19.11 1.67
CA PRO A 149 -6.68 -18.52 0.40
C PRO A 149 -7.61 -17.38 -0.01
N ALA A 150 -7.03 -16.35 -0.63
CA ALA A 150 -7.84 -15.29 -1.23
C ALA A 150 -8.72 -15.87 -2.34
N GLN A 151 -9.96 -15.41 -2.43
CA GLN A 151 -10.91 -15.88 -3.45
C GLN A 151 -10.47 -15.45 -4.87
N HIS A 152 -9.83 -14.30 -4.97
CA HIS A 152 -9.31 -13.74 -6.22
C HIS A 152 -7.96 -13.08 -5.97
N ASN A 153 -7.02 -13.27 -6.90
CA ASN A 153 -5.66 -12.70 -6.81
C ASN A 153 -5.51 -11.39 -7.59
N ILE A 154 -6.58 -10.93 -8.25
CA ILE A 154 -6.57 -9.74 -9.10
C ILE A 154 -7.59 -8.75 -8.56
N SER A 155 -7.14 -7.52 -8.38
CA SER A 155 -7.97 -6.35 -8.10
C SER A 155 -7.88 -5.36 -9.25
N TYR A 156 -8.88 -4.50 -9.38
CA TYR A 156 -8.89 -3.48 -10.42
C TYR A 156 -9.50 -2.18 -9.93
N ALA A 157 -9.08 -1.08 -10.55
CA ALA A 157 -9.61 0.24 -10.28
C ALA A 157 -9.68 1.10 -11.53
N LEU A 158 -10.66 1.98 -11.55
CA LEU A 158 -10.80 3.08 -12.48
C LEU A 158 -10.62 4.39 -11.71
N ARG A 159 -9.84 5.31 -12.25
CA ARG A 159 -9.64 6.64 -11.69
C ARG A 159 -9.91 7.69 -12.77
N ASN A 160 -10.65 8.73 -12.42
CA ASN A 160 -10.91 9.88 -13.28
C ASN A 160 -10.51 11.14 -12.52
N LYS A 161 -9.48 11.80 -13.00
CA LYS A 161 -9.00 13.06 -12.42
C LYS A 161 -9.34 14.20 -13.38
N MET A 162 -9.98 15.23 -12.88
CA MET A 162 -10.37 16.41 -13.62
C MET A 162 -9.71 17.65 -13.03
N LEU A 163 -9.02 18.39 -13.89
CA LEU A 163 -8.32 19.63 -13.55
C LEU A 163 -9.06 20.81 -14.18
N LEU A 164 -9.69 21.60 -13.35
CA LEU A 164 -10.33 22.86 -13.74
C LEU A 164 -9.57 24.03 -13.10
N SER A 165 -9.80 25.25 -13.57
CA SER A 165 -9.16 26.42 -12.95
C SER A 165 -9.52 26.52 -11.47
N GLY A 166 -8.53 26.27 -10.59
CA GLY A 166 -8.70 26.29 -9.13
C GLY A 166 -9.43 25.12 -8.50
N LEU A 167 -9.83 24.12 -9.27
CA LEU A 167 -10.50 22.91 -8.80
C LEU A 167 -9.86 21.66 -9.38
N GLU A 168 -9.48 20.74 -8.52
CA GLU A 168 -9.07 19.39 -8.88
C GLU A 168 -10.04 18.40 -8.26
N LEU A 169 -10.59 17.49 -9.05
CA LEU A 169 -11.47 16.42 -8.60
C LEU A 169 -10.89 15.07 -9.04
N ASP A 170 -10.95 14.09 -8.16
CA ASP A 170 -10.48 12.72 -8.38
C ASP A 170 -11.55 11.74 -7.94
N LEU A 171 -12.23 11.12 -8.90
CA LEU A 171 -13.20 10.05 -8.67
C LEU A 171 -12.52 8.70 -8.89
N SER A 172 -12.56 7.86 -7.88
CA SER A 172 -12.00 6.51 -7.92
C SER A 172 -13.07 5.45 -7.66
N LEU A 173 -13.07 4.41 -8.47
CA LEU A 173 -13.90 3.22 -8.33
C LEU A 173 -12.99 2.01 -8.37
N GLY A 174 -13.23 1.01 -7.53
CA GLY A 174 -12.39 -0.17 -7.58
C GLY A 174 -12.92 -1.32 -6.73
N GLU A 175 -12.45 -2.50 -7.05
CA GLU A 175 -12.69 -3.70 -6.29
C GLU A 175 -11.33 -4.27 -5.84
N TYR A 176 -11.16 -4.40 -4.54
CA TYR A 176 -9.89 -4.76 -3.92
C TYR A 176 -10.08 -5.90 -2.92
N ASN A 177 -9.03 -6.69 -2.70
CA ASN A 177 -8.97 -7.50 -1.50
C ASN A 177 -8.51 -6.64 -0.31
N ASN A 178 -9.24 -6.72 0.79
CA ASN A 178 -8.90 -6.01 2.01
C ASN A 178 -7.47 -6.37 2.46
N LYS A 179 -6.65 -5.37 2.73
CA LYS A 179 -5.26 -5.58 3.17
C LYS A 179 -5.18 -6.08 4.62
N GLN A 180 -6.27 -5.93 5.38
CA GLN A 180 -6.45 -6.54 6.69
C GLN A 180 -7.24 -7.84 6.58
N LEU A 181 -6.90 -8.78 7.45
CA LEU A 181 -7.61 -10.05 7.54
C LEU A 181 -8.82 -9.92 8.46
N SER A 182 -9.95 -10.45 8.02
CA SER A 182 -11.15 -10.61 8.84
C SER A 182 -11.14 -11.97 9.52
N THR A 183 -11.50 -12.02 10.80
CA THR A 183 -11.59 -13.29 11.53
C THR A 183 -12.94 -13.96 11.25
N LEU A 184 -12.89 -15.16 10.66
CA LEU A 184 -14.07 -15.99 10.40
C LEU A 184 -14.52 -16.77 11.63
N SER A 185 -13.57 -17.34 12.34
CA SER A 185 -13.83 -18.12 13.56
C SER A 185 -12.63 -18.09 14.49
N SER A 186 -12.90 -18.28 15.75
CA SER A 186 -11.88 -18.46 16.77
C SER A 186 -12.22 -19.67 17.64
N SER A 187 -11.21 -20.43 18.00
CA SER A 187 -11.34 -21.55 18.94
C SER A 187 -10.19 -21.52 19.93
N ALA A 188 -10.46 -21.81 21.18
CA ALA A 188 -9.47 -21.86 22.23
C ALA A 188 -9.39 -23.28 22.80
N SER A 189 -8.17 -23.80 22.97
CA SER A 189 -7.90 -25.09 23.61
C SER A 189 -6.68 -24.94 24.51
N GLY A 190 -6.90 -24.96 25.81
CA GLY A 190 -5.87 -24.63 26.79
C GLY A 190 -5.34 -23.20 26.59
N ASN A 191 -4.03 -23.07 26.46
CA ASN A 191 -3.35 -21.77 26.24
C ASN A 191 -3.19 -21.43 24.74
N VAL A 192 -3.82 -22.19 23.83
CA VAL A 192 -3.72 -21.95 22.40
C VAL A 192 -5.05 -21.41 21.87
N THR A 193 -5.00 -20.23 21.24
CA THR A 193 -6.13 -19.68 20.50
C THR A 193 -5.85 -19.79 19.01
N THR A 194 -6.71 -20.51 18.30
CA THR A 194 -6.64 -20.64 16.84
C THR A 194 -7.61 -19.66 16.21
N LEU A 195 -7.10 -18.81 15.34
CA LEU A 195 -7.89 -17.88 14.52
C LEU A 195 -7.92 -18.38 13.07
N VAL A 196 -9.11 -18.53 12.51
CA VAL A 196 -9.27 -18.71 11.06
C VAL A 196 -9.63 -17.35 10.47
N THR A 197 -8.81 -16.88 9.57
CA THR A 197 -8.94 -15.56 8.98
C THR A 197 -9.03 -15.65 7.46
N GLN A 198 -9.65 -14.68 6.86
CA GLN A 198 -9.71 -14.54 5.40
C GLN A 198 -9.46 -13.11 4.96
N GLN A 199 -9.18 -12.95 3.69
CA GLN A 199 -9.09 -11.66 3.02
C GLN A 199 -10.40 -11.39 2.29
N ASP A 200 -11.18 -10.42 2.80
CA ASP A 200 -12.45 -10.06 2.21
C ASP A 200 -12.27 -9.21 0.96
N ARG A 201 -13.23 -9.28 0.05
CA ARG A 201 -13.31 -8.40 -1.10
C ARG A 201 -14.13 -7.18 -0.76
N ILE A 202 -13.64 -6.00 -1.15
CA ILE A 202 -14.30 -4.72 -0.90
C ILE A 202 -14.50 -3.96 -2.21
N LEU A 203 -15.70 -3.40 -2.38
CA LEU A 203 -15.97 -2.39 -3.40
C LEU A 203 -15.67 -1.02 -2.80
N PHE A 204 -14.87 -0.24 -3.50
CA PHE A 204 -14.47 1.10 -3.10
C PHE A 204 -14.99 2.14 -4.08
N VAL A 205 -15.54 3.21 -3.53
CA VAL A 205 -15.89 4.45 -4.25
C VAL A 205 -15.28 5.60 -3.46
N GLY A 206 -14.41 6.37 -4.08
CA GLY A 206 -13.74 7.51 -3.47
C GLY A 206 -13.90 8.77 -4.32
N LEU A 207 -14.13 9.89 -3.66
CA LEU A 207 -14.13 11.21 -4.26
C LEU A 207 -13.20 12.10 -3.45
N ASN A 208 -12.11 12.52 -4.08
CA ASN A 208 -11.14 13.42 -3.48
C ASN A 208 -11.10 14.73 -4.26
N GLY A 209 -10.62 15.78 -3.65
CA GLY A 209 -10.44 17.01 -4.38
C GLY A 209 -9.66 18.07 -3.65
N THR A 210 -9.26 19.06 -4.43
CA THR A 210 -8.55 20.25 -3.97
C THR A 210 -9.21 21.49 -4.59
N ILE A 211 -9.54 22.47 -3.76
CA ILE A 211 -10.08 23.76 -4.17
C ILE A 211 -9.08 24.83 -3.76
N ALA A 212 -8.57 25.58 -4.74
CA ALA A 212 -7.74 26.77 -4.49
C ALA A 212 -8.60 28.03 -4.48
N LEU A 213 -8.65 28.70 -3.34
CA LEU A 213 -9.42 29.93 -3.09
C LEU A 213 -8.46 31.04 -2.69
N SER A 214 -7.92 31.78 -3.66
CA SER A 214 -6.97 32.87 -3.39
C SER A 214 -5.84 32.48 -2.45
N ASP A 215 -5.97 32.73 -1.16
CA ASP A 215 -4.95 32.48 -0.13
C ASP A 215 -5.17 31.14 0.63
N PHE A 216 -6.21 30.38 0.28
CA PHE A 216 -6.57 29.13 0.96
C PHE A 216 -6.61 27.95 -0.02
N VAL A 217 -6.21 26.79 0.48
CA VAL A 217 -6.36 25.52 -0.23
C VAL A 217 -7.19 24.59 0.66
N LEU A 218 -8.35 24.19 0.16
CA LEU A 218 -9.20 23.19 0.78
C LEU A 218 -8.98 21.85 0.12
N LYS A 219 -8.67 20.83 0.92
CA LYS A 219 -8.55 19.43 0.47
C LYS A 219 -9.62 18.59 1.16
N PHE A 220 -10.17 17.61 0.43
CA PHE A 220 -11.14 16.65 0.93
C PHE A 220 -10.92 15.26 0.32
N ASP A 221 -11.28 14.23 1.07
CA ASP A 221 -11.27 12.82 0.73
C ASP A 221 -12.65 12.20 1.02
#